data_aecc422ad0e8c550caed20fc0cea01d0
#
_entry.id   aecc422ad0e8c550caed20fc0cea01d0
#
_cell.length_a   1.000
_cell.length_b   1.000
_cell.length_c   1.000
_cell.angle_alpha   90.00
_cell.angle_beta   90.00
_cell.angle_gamma   90.00
#
_symmetry.space_group_name_H-M   'P 1'
#
loop_
_entity.id
_entity.type
_entity.pdbx_description
1 polymer ?
#
loop_
_entity_poly.entity_id
_entity_poly.type
_entity_poly.pdbx_seq_one_letter_code
_entity_poly.pdbx_strand_id
1 'polypeptide(L)' 'MRKDNAYLEDILQAAKAIRRFLEGISLEDFKSNEEKYEAVNRKFEIIGEAARRLSPEALKIFPEIPWKLITAM' A
#
# COMPACT_ATOMS: atom_id res chain seq x y z
N MET A 1 13.31 1.54 15.99
CA MET A 1 12.02 1.05 15.44
C MET A 1 10.93 2.13 15.34
N ARG A 2 11.18 3.32 15.90
CA ARG A 2 10.17 4.39 15.83
C ARG A 2 9.84 4.80 14.39
N LYS A 3 10.85 4.91 13.54
CA LYS A 3 10.63 5.24 12.11
C LYS A 3 9.90 4.12 11.38
N ASP A 4 10.24 2.87 11.70
CA ASP A 4 9.56 1.73 11.09
C ASP A 4 8.09 1.71 11.45
N ASN A 5 7.74 2.02 12.70
CA ASN A 5 6.35 2.07 13.11
C ASN A 5 5.56 3.11 12.32
N ALA A 6 6.16 4.28 12.05
CA ALA A 6 5.50 5.30 11.26
C ALA A 6 5.27 4.82 9.82
N TYR A 7 6.25 4.17 9.21
CA TYR A 7 6.10 3.65 7.85
C TYR A 7 5.09 2.51 7.78
N LEU A 8 5.09 1.63 8.78
CA LEU A 8 4.10 0.55 8.85
C LEU A 8 2.69 1.11 9.01
N GLU A 9 2.53 2.17 9.80
CA GLU A 9 1.24 2.85 9.94
C GLU A 9 0.79 3.47 8.63
N ASP A 10 1.71 4.09 7.89
CA ASP A 10 1.39 4.66 6.58
C ASP A 10 0.89 3.57 5.62
N ILE A 11 1.56 2.42 5.61
CA ILE A 11 1.15 1.28 4.79
C ILE A 11 -0.25 0.81 5.17
N LEU A 12 -0.49 0.67 6.46
CA LEU A 12 -1.78 0.21 6.96
C LEU A 12 -2.91 1.18 6.58
N GLN A 13 -2.70 2.47 6.77
CA GLN A 13 -3.69 3.47 6.44
C GLN A 13 -3.98 3.50 4.93
N ALA A 14 -2.92 3.40 4.11
CA ALA A 14 -3.09 3.37 2.66
C ALA A 14 -3.86 2.12 2.21
N ALA A 15 -3.54 0.96 2.80
CA ALA A 15 -4.24 -0.29 2.48
C ALA A 15 -5.72 -0.22 2.86
N LYS A 16 -6.03 0.35 4.01
CA LYS A 16 -7.42 0.54 4.42
C LYS A 16 -8.16 1.47 3.48
N ALA A 17 -7.49 2.52 3.01
CA ALA A 17 -8.10 3.45 2.05
C ALA A 17 -8.41 2.75 0.72
N ILE A 18 -7.48 1.94 0.22
CA ILE A 18 -7.71 1.17 -1.00
C ILE A 18 -8.92 0.26 -0.83
N ARG A 19 -9.01 -0.42 0.29
CA ARG A 19 -10.13 -1.30 0.58
C ARG A 19 -11.46 -0.54 0.55
N ARG A 20 -11.50 0.65 1.15
CA ARG A 20 -12.71 1.50 1.13
C ARG A 20 -13.07 1.92 -0.28
N PHE A 21 -12.08 2.33 -1.09
CA PHE A 21 -12.34 2.77 -2.47
C PHE A 21 -12.88 1.67 -3.35
N LEU A 22 -12.49 0.43 -3.10
CA LEU A 22 -12.90 -0.71 -3.93
C LEU A 22 -14.14 -1.43 -3.40
N GLU A 23 -14.63 -1.05 -2.23
CA GLU A 23 -15.79 -1.69 -1.62
C GLU A 23 -17.03 -1.49 -2.48
N GLY A 24 -17.68 -2.62 -2.84
CA GLY A 24 -18.91 -2.59 -3.61
C GLY A 24 -18.78 -2.19 -5.07
N ILE A 25 -17.55 -2.11 -5.60
CA ILE A 25 -17.31 -1.71 -6.99
C ILE A 25 -16.81 -2.91 -7.80
N SER A 26 -17.37 -3.08 -9.02
CA SER A 26 -16.92 -4.13 -9.92
C SER A 26 -15.62 -3.71 -10.60
N LEU A 27 -14.88 -4.69 -11.18
CA LEU A 27 -13.67 -4.39 -11.93
C LEU A 27 -13.96 -3.45 -13.10
N GLU A 28 -15.08 -3.67 -13.81
CA GLU A 28 -15.43 -2.81 -14.93
C GLU A 28 -15.69 -1.39 -14.49
N ASP A 29 -16.43 -1.21 -13.39
CA ASP A 29 -16.71 0.11 -12.86
C ASP A 29 -15.44 0.80 -12.38
N PHE A 30 -14.53 0.04 -11.77
CA PHE A 30 -13.26 0.58 -11.34
C PHE A 30 -12.43 1.07 -12.54
N LYS A 31 -12.35 0.28 -13.61
CA LYS A 31 -11.59 0.65 -14.80
C LYS A 31 -12.13 1.91 -15.46
N SER A 32 -13.43 2.12 -15.42
CA SER A 32 -14.06 3.28 -16.05
C SER A 32 -14.11 4.51 -15.16
N ASN A 33 -13.78 4.37 -13.87
CA ASN A 33 -13.78 5.47 -12.92
C ASN A 33 -12.36 5.99 -12.74
N GLU A 34 -12.01 6.99 -13.53
CA GLU A 34 -10.67 7.57 -13.52
C GLU A 34 -10.25 8.11 -12.16
N GLU A 35 -11.17 8.77 -11.46
CA GLU A 35 -10.86 9.32 -10.15
C GLU A 35 -10.50 8.25 -9.13
N LYS A 36 -11.27 7.15 -9.10
CA LYS A 36 -10.98 6.04 -8.20
C LYS A 36 -9.68 5.33 -8.57
N TYR A 37 -9.47 5.16 -9.88
CA TYR A 37 -8.24 4.55 -10.38
C TYR A 37 -7.01 5.34 -9.92
N GLU A 38 -7.05 6.64 -10.09
CA GLU A 38 -5.95 7.50 -9.69
C GLU A 38 -5.76 7.53 -8.17
N ALA A 39 -6.87 7.53 -7.41
CA ALA A 39 -6.80 7.52 -5.95
C ALA A 39 -6.15 6.22 -5.44
N VAL A 40 -6.51 5.08 -6.01
CA VAL A 40 -5.93 3.79 -5.64
C VAL A 40 -4.45 3.74 -6.01
N ASN A 41 -4.09 4.21 -7.21
CA ASN A 41 -2.69 4.26 -7.63
C ASN A 41 -1.85 5.13 -6.70
N ARG A 42 -2.40 6.26 -6.27
CA ARG A 42 -1.72 7.12 -5.32
C ARG A 42 -1.43 6.39 -4.00
N LYS A 43 -2.39 5.61 -3.53
CA LYS A 43 -2.21 4.83 -2.30
C LYS A 43 -1.17 3.73 -2.47
N PHE A 44 -1.11 3.09 -3.63
CA PHE A 44 -0.07 2.11 -3.92
C PHE A 44 1.32 2.76 -3.93
N GLU A 45 1.44 3.97 -4.46
CA GLU A 45 2.69 4.72 -4.42
C GLU A 45 3.15 4.97 -2.99
N ILE A 46 2.22 5.35 -2.11
CA ILE A 46 2.50 5.58 -0.71
C ILE A 46 3.00 4.29 -0.05
N ILE A 47 2.33 3.17 -0.33
CA ILE A 47 2.74 1.87 0.22
C ILE A 47 4.15 1.51 -0.24
N GLY A 48 4.42 1.65 -1.53
CA GLY A 48 5.74 1.32 -2.09
C GLY A 48 6.84 2.19 -1.49
N GLU A 49 6.59 3.48 -1.38
CA GLU A 49 7.56 4.40 -0.81
C GLU A 49 7.82 4.12 0.66
N ALA A 50 6.78 3.89 1.45
CA ALA A 50 6.95 3.56 2.87
C ALA A 50 7.68 2.24 3.04
N ALA A 51 7.35 1.23 2.24
CA ALA A 51 8.00 -0.07 2.30
C ALA A 51 9.50 0.02 1.99
N ARG A 52 9.88 0.87 1.04
CA ARG A 52 11.29 1.06 0.70
C ARG A 52 12.10 1.69 1.84
N ARG A 53 11.43 2.35 2.77
CA ARG A 53 12.07 3.02 3.90
C ARG A 53 12.13 2.16 5.16
N LEU A 54 11.51 0.98 5.13
CA LEU A 54 11.55 0.07 6.28
C LEU A 54 12.96 -0.48 6.47
N SER A 55 13.36 -0.65 7.73
CA SER A 55 14.65 -1.23 8.05
C SER A 55 14.68 -2.73 7.71
N PRO A 56 15.86 -3.32 7.51
CA PRO A 56 15.97 -4.77 7.31
C PRO A 56 15.35 -5.57 8.45
N GLU A 57 15.44 -5.07 9.68
CA GLU A 57 14.84 -5.73 10.84
C GLU A 57 13.32 -5.81 10.71
N ALA A 58 12.69 -4.71 10.29
CA ALA A 58 11.23 -4.68 10.12
C ALA A 58 10.79 -5.65 9.03
N LEU A 59 11.54 -5.74 7.94
CA LEU A 59 11.21 -6.67 6.84
C LEU A 59 11.29 -8.13 7.30
N LYS A 60 12.21 -8.43 8.21
CA LYS A 60 12.38 -9.80 8.71
C LYS A 60 11.27 -10.23 9.66
N ILE A 61 10.61 -9.28 10.32
CA ILE A 61 9.50 -9.59 11.23
C ILE A 61 8.32 -10.21 10.48
N PHE A 62 8.13 -9.80 9.23
CA PHE A 62 7.01 -10.27 8.39
C PHE A 62 7.54 -10.90 7.10
N PRO A 63 8.23 -12.05 7.18
CA PRO A 63 8.86 -12.64 6.01
C PRO A 63 7.86 -13.16 4.96
N GLU A 64 6.61 -13.41 5.36
CA GLU A 64 5.57 -13.86 4.43
C GLU A 64 5.06 -12.77 3.50
N ILE A 65 5.37 -11.49 3.79
CA ILE A 65 4.98 -10.39 2.92
C ILE A 65 5.97 -10.27 1.76
N PRO A 66 5.49 -10.21 0.51
CA PRO A 66 6.39 -10.14 -0.66
C PRO A 66 6.96 -8.73 -0.83
N TRP A 67 7.86 -8.34 0.06
CA TRP A 67 8.42 -6.98 0.09
C TRP A 67 9.07 -6.55 -1.22
N LYS A 68 9.72 -7.48 -1.93
CA LYS A 68 10.36 -7.14 -3.19
C LYS A 68 9.36 -6.69 -4.24
N LEU A 69 8.19 -7.32 -4.27
CA LEU A 69 7.13 -6.92 -5.19
C LEU A 69 6.55 -5.56 -4.81
N ILE A 70 6.38 -5.33 -3.51
CA ILE A 70 5.82 -4.08 -3.01
C ILE A 70 6.77 -2.90 -3.29
N THR A 71 8.06 -3.08 -3.02
CA THR A 71 9.04 -2.00 -3.20
C THR A 71 9.34 -1.72 -4.67
N ALA A 72 8.98 -2.63 -5.57
CA ALA A 72 9.15 -2.43 -7.01
C ALA A 72 8.01 -1.61 -7.65
N MET A 73 6.96 -1.34 -6.90
CA MET A 73 5.82 -0.56 -7.41
C MET A 73 6.19 0.88 -7.72
#